data_3660f663c6622ac48f8b9e2cbcdfe12d
#
_entry.id   3660f663c6622ac48f8b9e2cbcdfe12d
#
_cell.length_a   1.000
_cell.length_b   1.000
_cell.length_c   1.000
_cell.angle_alpha   90.00
_cell.angle_beta   90.00
_cell.angle_gamma   90.00
#
_symmetry.space_group_name_H-M   'P 1'
#
loop_
_entity.id
_entity.type
_entity.pdbx_description
1 polymer ?
#
loop_
_entity_poly.entity_id
_entity_poly.type
_entity_poly.pdbx_seq_one_letter_code
_entity_poly.pdbx_strand_id
1 'polypeptide(L)'
;IITQLLTEIKSVHEDEINELNYQTIQTVFQITRFLERELQFGSKRSKIQALKLIQSINGYASEAVLVRFLYHRELELRNSARYTYMWLSQGDPFRFFDEDIGMKLRQWDMMELHAILEHRKKVGYNTPSFIKWVNTSAEENVKIFFINEIRLYNETDSAPILAKQLNARSVEIRGEAIRTLGKLKYKEIEPKLIEMYHVQPEEVKRQIISAVADLKTDKALGFLYNAYDEADNWGTKRIILKSLYEYSAMGRKTFDQLERKADSHTAILFAHTRHPLINQLI
;
A
#
# COMPACT_ATOMS: atom_id res chain seq x y z
N ILE A 1 -33.52 -4.38 11.60
CA ILE A 1 -33.29 -4.31 13.05
C ILE A 1 -32.14 -5.24 13.46
N ILE A 2 -32.23 -6.58 13.28
CA ILE A 2 -31.21 -7.55 13.73
C ILE A 2 -29.85 -7.25 13.05
N THR A 3 -29.83 -7.03 11.75
CA THR A 3 -28.62 -6.73 11.00
C THR A 3 -27.97 -5.42 11.43
N GLN A 4 -28.76 -4.40 11.76
CA GLN A 4 -28.27 -3.13 12.33
C GLN A 4 -27.63 -3.34 13.70
N LEU A 5 -28.29 -4.13 14.56
CA LEU A 5 -27.76 -4.48 15.88
C LEU A 5 -26.42 -5.24 15.76
N LEU A 6 -26.32 -6.21 14.86
CA LEU A 6 -25.10 -6.95 14.61
C LEU A 6 -23.96 -6.03 14.10
N THR A 7 -24.28 -5.08 13.22
CA THR A 7 -23.29 -4.10 12.75
C THR A 7 -22.82 -3.21 13.90
N GLU A 8 -23.71 -2.74 14.75
CA GLU A 8 -23.41 -1.89 15.89
C GLU A 8 -22.53 -2.65 16.91
N ILE A 9 -22.92 -3.86 17.28
CA ILE A 9 -22.13 -4.71 18.17
C ILE A 9 -20.72 -4.91 17.61
N LYS A 10 -20.58 -5.25 16.31
CA LYS A 10 -19.26 -5.49 15.68
C LYS A 10 -18.41 -4.22 15.61
N SER A 11 -19.02 -3.05 15.39
CA SER A 11 -18.28 -1.79 15.25
C SER A 11 -17.81 -1.18 16.58
N VAL A 12 -18.56 -1.43 17.67
CA VAL A 12 -18.29 -0.76 18.98
C VAL A 12 -17.58 -1.72 19.94
N HIS A 13 -17.83 -3.02 19.88
CA HIS A 13 -17.41 -4.02 20.85
C HIS A 13 -16.60 -5.16 20.23
N GLU A 14 -15.87 -4.93 19.13
CA GLU A 14 -15.18 -6.01 18.41
C GLU A 14 -14.30 -6.88 19.31
N ASP A 15 -13.56 -6.27 20.23
CA ASP A 15 -12.63 -6.98 21.11
C ASP A 15 -13.32 -7.70 22.30
N GLU A 16 -14.61 -7.40 22.57
CA GLU A 16 -15.38 -7.96 23.67
C GLU A 16 -16.35 -9.07 23.22
N ILE A 17 -16.46 -9.28 21.91
CA ILE A 17 -17.41 -10.25 21.34
C ILE A 17 -16.94 -11.68 21.62
N ASN A 18 -17.79 -12.47 22.24
CA ASN A 18 -17.65 -13.93 22.19
C ASN A 18 -18.06 -14.41 20.78
N GLU A 19 -17.08 -14.77 19.95
CA GLU A 19 -17.29 -15.11 18.55
C GLU A 19 -18.28 -16.29 18.36
N LEU A 20 -18.25 -17.29 19.26
CA LEU A 20 -19.18 -18.42 19.19
C LEU A 20 -20.63 -17.97 19.41
N ASN A 21 -20.87 -17.11 20.39
CA ASN A 21 -22.21 -16.55 20.65
C ASN A 21 -22.68 -15.70 19.46
N TYR A 22 -21.79 -14.91 18.89
CA TYR A 22 -22.08 -14.07 17.73
C TYR A 22 -22.47 -14.89 16.49
N GLN A 23 -21.73 -15.96 16.21
CA GLN A 23 -22.05 -16.90 15.14
C GLN A 23 -23.36 -17.65 15.40
N THR A 24 -23.62 -17.99 16.66
CA THR A 24 -24.88 -18.62 17.06
C THR A 24 -26.06 -17.69 16.77
N ILE A 25 -25.98 -16.41 17.08
CA ILE A 25 -26.99 -15.40 16.75
C ILE A 25 -27.23 -15.35 15.24
N GLN A 26 -26.17 -15.26 14.43
CA GLN A 26 -26.32 -15.26 12.98
C GLN A 26 -27.00 -16.51 12.45
N THR A 27 -26.72 -17.67 13.02
CA THR A 27 -27.32 -18.95 12.63
C THR A 27 -28.78 -19.01 13.02
N VAL A 28 -29.14 -18.68 14.24
CA VAL A 28 -30.55 -18.72 14.76
C VAL A 28 -31.42 -17.78 13.92
N PHE A 29 -30.95 -16.61 13.56
CA PHE A 29 -31.71 -15.67 12.74
C PHE A 29 -31.54 -15.91 11.22
N GLN A 30 -30.88 -16.99 10.81
CA GLN A 30 -30.70 -17.39 9.41
C GLN A 30 -30.13 -16.22 8.55
N ILE A 31 -29.17 -15.45 9.09
CA ILE A 31 -28.63 -14.25 8.43
C ILE A 31 -28.01 -14.60 7.07
N THR A 32 -27.23 -15.66 6.97
CA THR A 32 -26.67 -16.13 5.70
C THR A 32 -27.74 -16.37 4.64
N ARG A 33 -28.83 -17.08 5.01
CA ARG A 33 -29.93 -17.35 4.08
C ARG A 33 -30.65 -16.07 3.63
N PHE A 34 -30.83 -15.13 4.54
CA PHE A 34 -31.37 -13.81 4.22
C PHE A 34 -30.49 -13.08 3.22
N LEU A 35 -29.18 -13.00 3.47
CA LEU A 35 -28.21 -12.30 2.61
C LEU A 35 -28.14 -12.94 1.22
N GLU A 36 -28.05 -14.26 1.13
CA GLU A 36 -28.04 -14.97 -0.16
C GLU A 36 -29.34 -14.76 -0.94
N ARG A 37 -30.48 -14.72 -0.27
CA ARG A 37 -31.77 -14.40 -0.91
C ARG A 37 -31.78 -12.98 -1.48
N GLU A 38 -31.27 -12.00 -0.72
CA GLU A 38 -31.15 -10.61 -1.21
C GLU A 38 -30.19 -10.54 -2.41
N LEU A 39 -29.10 -11.29 -2.41
CA LEU A 39 -28.18 -11.37 -3.55
C LEU A 39 -28.81 -12.00 -4.79
N GLN A 40 -29.65 -13.02 -4.62
CA GLN A 40 -30.28 -13.70 -5.75
C GLN A 40 -31.47 -12.91 -6.32
N PHE A 41 -32.36 -12.44 -5.49
CA PHE A 41 -33.67 -11.93 -5.89
C PHE A 41 -33.89 -10.44 -5.62
N GLY A 42 -33.02 -9.82 -4.82
CA GLY A 42 -33.13 -8.41 -4.47
C GLY A 42 -32.89 -7.44 -5.63
N SER A 43 -33.30 -6.20 -5.43
CA SER A 43 -32.97 -5.09 -6.32
C SER A 43 -31.46 -4.85 -6.35
N LYS A 44 -30.95 -4.07 -7.33
CA LYS A 44 -29.55 -3.63 -7.37
C LYS A 44 -29.10 -3.05 -6.02
N ARG A 45 -29.91 -2.15 -5.44
CA ARG A 45 -29.61 -1.52 -4.16
C ARG A 45 -29.55 -2.55 -3.02
N SER A 46 -30.50 -3.48 -2.97
CA SER A 46 -30.53 -4.55 -1.96
C SER A 46 -29.31 -5.46 -2.07
N LYS A 47 -28.89 -5.81 -3.29
CA LYS A 47 -27.69 -6.61 -3.55
C LYS A 47 -26.41 -5.93 -3.03
N ILE A 48 -26.22 -4.64 -3.33
CA ILE A 48 -25.07 -3.86 -2.83
C ILE A 48 -25.12 -3.77 -1.30
N GLN A 49 -26.29 -3.52 -0.72
CA GLN A 49 -26.43 -3.49 0.74
C GLN A 49 -26.13 -4.83 1.39
N ALA A 50 -26.58 -5.94 0.80
CA ALA A 50 -26.26 -7.29 1.29
C ALA A 50 -24.75 -7.57 1.26
N LEU A 51 -24.05 -7.20 0.18
CA LEU A 51 -22.60 -7.34 0.07
C LEU A 51 -21.85 -6.52 1.14
N LYS A 52 -22.22 -5.27 1.34
CA LYS A 52 -21.65 -4.42 2.40
C LYS A 52 -21.93 -4.97 3.79
N LEU A 53 -23.14 -5.47 4.00
CA LEU A 53 -23.55 -6.04 5.28
C LEU A 53 -22.75 -7.30 5.62
N ILE A 54 -22.47 -8.17 4.64
CA ILE A 54 -21.60 -9.34 4.84
C ILE A 54 -20.26 -8.94 5.45
N GLN A 55 -19.64 -7.89 4.95
CA GLN A 55 -18.35 -7.41 5.49
C GLN A 55 -18.51 -6.81 6.90
N SER A 56 -19.51 -5.94 7.10
CA SER A 56 -19.68 -5.20 8.36
C SER A 56 -20.05 -6.08 9.56
N ILE A 57 -20.73 -7.21 9.33
CA ILE A 57 -21.12 -8.14 10.40
C ILE A 57 -20.25 -9.41 10.42
N ASN A 58 -19.17 -9.45 9.63
CA ASN A 58 -18.40 -10.66 9.42
C ASN A 58 -19.30 -11.87 9.07
N GLY A 59 -20.30 -11.62 8.20
CA GLY A 59 -21.26 -12.59 7.75
C GLY A 59 -20.71 -13.49 6.66
N TYR A 60 -21.52 -14.41 6.16
CA TYR A 60 -21.14 -15.38 5.15
C TYR A 60 -22.09 -15.34 3.95
N ALA A 61 -21.55 -15.60 2.77
CA ALA A 61 -22.28 -15.99 1.56
C ALA A 61 -21.44 -16.99 0.78
N SER A 62 -22.09 -17.94 0.09
CA SER A 62 -21.35 -18.93 -0.68
C SER A 62 -20.59 -18.31 -1.85
N GLU A 63 -19.40 -18.81 -2.12
CA GLU A 63 -18.56 -18.35 -3.24
C GLU A 63 -19.31 -18.48 -4.57
N ALA A 64 -20.10 -19.52 -4.76
CA ALA A 64 -20.90 -19.73 -5.96
C ALA A 64 -21.93 -18.62 -6.21
N VAL A 65 -22.45 -17.97 -5.18
CA VAL A 65 -23.33 -16.80 -5.30
C VAL A 65 -22.55 -15.56 -5.67
N LEU A 66 -21.39 -15.33 -5.04
CA LEU A 66 -20.55 -14.14 -5.25
C LEU A 66 -19.94 -14.10 -6.65
N VAL A 67 -19.44 -15.21 -7.16
CA VAL A 67 -18.77 -15.32 -8.47
C VAL A 67 -19.66 -14.80 -9.60
N ARG A 68 -20.98 -14.93 -9.51
CA ARG A 68 -21.92 -14.41 -10.51
C ARG A 68 -21.85 -12.89 -10.69
N PHE A 69 -21.37 -12.17 -9.70
CA PHE A 69 -21.31 -10.71 -9.69
C PHE A 69 -19.91 -10.16 -9.94
N LEU A 70 -18.84 -10.96 -9.92
CA LEU A 70 -17.47 -10.51 -10.11
C LEU A 70 -17.24 -9.80 -11.44
N TYR A 71 -18.04 -10.15 -12.46
CA TYR A 71 -17.97 -9.61 -13.82
C TYR A 71 -19.26 -8.89 -14.23
N HIS A 72 -20.05 -8.48 -13.25
CA HIS A 72 -21.32 -7.79 -13.52
C HIS A 72 -21.08 -6.47 -14.27
N ARG A 73 -21.95 -6.14 -15.24
CA ARG A 73 -21.82 -4.91 -16.07
C ARG A 73 -21.85 -3.61 -15.23
N GLU A 74 -22.64 -3.60 -14.18
CA GLU A 74 -22.79 -2.46 -13.28
C GLU A 74 -21.57 -2.36 -12.34
N LEU A 75 -20.79 -1.26 -12.46
CA LEU A 75 -19.52 -1.08 -11.78
C LEU A 75 -19.63 -1.19 -10.25
N GLU A 76 -20.62 -0.52 -9.65
CA GLU A 76 -20.80 -0.50 -8.19
C GLU A 76 -21.07 -1.90 -7.62
N LEU A 77 -21.97 -2.66 -8.26
CA LEU A 77 -22.29 -4.02 -7.85
C LEU A 77 -21.07 -4.95 -8.06
N ARG A 78 -20.38 -4.80 -9.18
CA ARG A 78 -19.16 -5.56 -9.48
C ARG A 78 -18.07 -5.31 -8.44
N ASN A 79 -17.78 -4.06 -8.11
CA ASN A 79 -16.76 -3.73 -7.11
C ASN A 79 -17.14 -4.24 -5.72
N SER A 80 -18.38 -4.02 -5.27
CA SER A 80 -18.85 -4.54 -3.99
C SER A 80 -18.75 -6.07 -3.93
N ALA A 81 -19.07 -6.78 -5.02
CA ALA A 81 -18.95 -8.23 -5.08
C ALA A 81 -17.49 -8.70 -5.02
N ARG A 82 -16.57 -8.01 -5.72
CA ARG A 82 -15.13 -8.29 -5.68
C ARG A 82 -14.56 -8.12 -4.29
N TYR A 83 -14.90 -7.02 -3.61
CA TYR A 83 -14.47 -6.77 -2.24
C TYR A 83 -14.99 -7.82 -1.26
N THR A 84 -16.27 -8.19 -1.37
CA THR A 84 -16.86 -9.25 -0.53
C THR A 84 -16.26 -10.62 -0.86
N TYR A 85 -15.99 -10.90 -2.13
CA TYR A 85 -15.29 -12.11 -2.53
C TYR A 85 -13.90 -12.20 -1.90
N MET A 86 -13.10 -11.11 -1.99
CA MET A 86 -11.79 -11.04 -1.35
C MET A 86 -11.89 -11.24 0.16
N TRP A 87 -12.90 -10.66 0.79
CA TRP A 87 -13.13 -10.79 2.23
C TRP A 87 -13.33 -12.23 2.66
N LEU A 88 -14.12 -13.02 1.91
CA LEU A 88 -14.58 -14.36 2.28
C LEU A 88 -13.77 -15.50 1.66
N SER A 89 -13.17 -15.31 0.50
CA SER A 89 -12.50 -16.38 -0.24
C SER A 89 -11.32 -16.96 0.51
N GLN A 90 -11.29 -18.26 0.70
CA GLN A 90 -10.14 -18.99 1.24
C GLN A 90 -9.08 -19.28 0.15
N GLY A 91 -9.47 -19.22 -1.12
CA GLY A 91 -8.58 -19.38 -2.27
C GLY A 91 -7.89 -18.11 -2.72
N ASP A 92 -7.65 -17.97 -4.03
CA ASP A 92 -7.05 -16.76 -4.62
C ASP A 92 -8.04 -15.58 -4.56
N PRO A 93 -7.79 -14.57 -3.72
CA PRO A 93 -8.69 -13.43 -3.58
C PRO A 93 -8.66 -12.52 -4.80
N PHE A 94 -7.63 -12.62 -5.63
CA PHE A 94 -7.36 -11.69 -6.72
C PHE A 94 -7.68 -12.26 -8.11
N ARG A 95 -8.33 -13.42 -8.19
CA ARG A 95 -8.62 -14.08 -9.49
C ARG A 95 -9.22 -13.15 -10.55
N PHE A 96 -9.99 -12.15 -10.15
CA PHE A 96 -10.63 -11.22 -11.07
C PHE A 96 -9.68 -10.15 -11.63
N PHE A 97 -8.48 -9.96 -11.08
CA PHE A 97 -7.45 -9.10 -11.65
C PHE A 97 -6.79 -9.73 -12.89
N ASP A 98 -6.83 -11.06 -13.01
CA ASP A 98 -6.23 -11.75 -14.16
C ASP A 98 -7.01 -11.53 -15.47
N GLU A 99 -8.29 -11.16 -15.38
CA GLU A 99 -9.17 -11.02 -16.53
C GLU A 99 -9.28 -9.58 -17.05
N ASP A 100 -8.45 -8.68 -16.60
CA ASP A 100 -8.23 -7.29 -17.08
C ASP A 100 -9.46 -6.53 -17.59
N ILE A 101 -10.58 -6.63 -16.87
CA ILE A 101 -11.78 -5.89 -17.19
C ILE A 101 -11.71 -4.51 -16.52
N GLY A 102 -10.81 -3.63 -17.01
CA GLY A 102 -10.80 -2.19 -16.76
C GLY A 102 -11.00 -1.77 -15.31
N MET A 103 -10.31 -2.39 -14.37
CA MET A 103 -10.38 -2.04 -12.96
C MET A 103 -9.53 -0.80 -12.69
N LYS A 104 -10.09 0.37 -12.93
CA LYS A 104 -9.45 1.63 -12.54
C LYS A 104 -9.60 1.79 -11.04
N LEU A 105 -8.52 1.56 -10.30
CA LEU A 105 -8.48 1.81 -8.86
C LEU A 105 -8.35 3.31 -8.59
N ARG A 106 -9.29 3.88 -7.86
CA ARG A 106 -9.16 5.20 -7.25
C ARG A 106 -8.49 5.06 -5.88
N GLN A 107 -8.02 6.16 -5.32
CA GLN A 107 -7.38 6.15 -4.01
C GLN A 107 -8.24 5.50 -2.91
N TRP A 108 -9.55 5.75 -2.93
CA TRP A 108 -10.49 5.11 -2.00
C TRP A 108 -10.58 3.60 -2.18
N ASP A 109 -10.61 3.13 -3.43
CA ASP A 109 -10.64 1.70 -3.74
C ASP A 109 -9.36 1.00 -3.21
N MET A 110 -8.20 1.65 -3.30
CA MET A 110 -6.93 1.11 -2.76
C MET A 110 -6.96 0.99 -1.23
N MET A 111 -7.53 1.98 -0.53
CA MET A 111 -7.69 1.93 0.93
C MET A 111 -8.60 0.78 1.36
N GLU A 112 -9.71 0.57 0.66
CA GLU A 112 -10.65 -0.52 0.94
C GLU A 112 -10.02 -1.88 0.67
N LEU A 113 -9.30 -2.03 -0.45
CA LEU A 113 -8.57 -3.25 -0.78
C LEU A 113 -7.49 -3.58 0.27
N HIS A 114 -6.73 -2.57 0.71
CA HIS A 114 -5.74 -2.74 1.77
C HIS A 114 -6.40 -3.21 3.08
N ALA A 115 -7.50 -2.58 3.50
CA ALA A 115 -8.24 -2.98 4.71
C ALA A 115 -8.72 -4.43 4.63
N ILE A 116 -9.18 -4.88 3.45
CA ILE A 116 -9.56 -6.27 3.22
C ILE A 116 -8.35 -7.20 3.35
N LEU A 117 -7.20 -6.82 2.82
CA LEU A 117 -5.97 -7.61 2.94
C LEU A 117 -5.52 -7.75 4.40
N GLU A 118 -5.58 -6.68 5.18
CA GLU A 118 -5.28 -6.71 6.62
C GLU A 118 -6.27 -7.60 7.39
N HIS A 119 -7.56 -7.55 7.06
CA HIS A 119 -8.55 -8.48 7.62
C HIS A 119 -8.18 -9.93 7.29
N ARG A 120 -7.86 -10.25 6.03
CA ARG A 120 -7.46 -11.61 5.60
C ARG A 120 -6.26 -12.12 6.38
N LYS A 121 -5.26 -11.26 6.59
CA LYS A 121 -4.08 -11.57 7.40
C LYS A 121 -4.47 -11.86 8.86
N LYS A 122 -5.34 -11.04 9.44
CA LYS A 122 -5.84 -11.20 10.82
C LYS A 122 -6.55 -12.54 11.02
N VAL A 123 -7.35 -12.98 10.03
CA VAL A 123 -8.07 -14.28 10.09
C VAL A 123 -7.24 -15.48 9.60
N GLY A 124 -5.98 -15.26 9.20
CA GLY A 124 -5.08 -16.33 8.79
C GLY A 124 -5.30 -16.86 7.37
N TYR A 125 -5.98 -16.11 6.51
CA TYR A 125 -6.13 -16.50 5.12
C TYR A 125 -4.84 -16.27 4.33
N ASN A 126 -4.50 -17.22 3.48
CA ASN A 126 -3.32 -17.10 2.62
C ASN A 126 -3.49 -15.92 1.64
N THR A 127 -2.41 -15.16 1.48
CA THR A 127 -2.33 -14.07 0.49
C THR A 127 -1.24 -14.45 -0.52
N PRO A 128 -1.60 -14.56 -1.81
CA PRO A 128 -0.60 -14.87 -2.84
C PRO A 128 0.36 -13.68 -3.03
N SER A 129 1.56 -13.97 -3.56
CA SER A 129 2.57 -12.93 -3.83
C SER A 129 2.03 -11.84 -4.76
N PHE A 130 2.25 -10.60 -4.38
CA PHE A 130 1.74 -9.42 -5.10
C PHE A 130 2.48 -9.14 -6.41
N ILE A 131 3.71 -9.62 -6.55
CA ILE A 131 4.56 -9.33 -7.71
C ILE A 131 3.96 -9.83 -9.04
N LYS A 132 3.10 -10.85 -9.00
CA LYS A 132 2.37 -11.32 -10.18
C LYS A 132 1.63 -10.17 -10.85
N TRP A 133 0.82 -9.41 -10.12
CA TRP A 133 -0.02 -8.33 -10.67
C TRP A 133 0.76 -7.07 -11.02
N VAL A 134 1.91 -6.82 -10.40
CA VAL A 134 2.85 -5.79 -10.85
C VAL A 134 3.32 -6.06 -12.27
N ASN A 135 3.55 -7.33 -12.62
CA ASN A 135 4.05 -7.71 -13.94
C ASN A 135 2.94 -7.85 -14.99
N THR A 136 1.76 -8.34 -14.60
CA THR A 136 0.71 -8.73 -15.56
C THR A 136 -0.37 -7.68 -15.76
N SER A 137 -0.62 -6.79 -14.78
CA SER A 137 -1.67 -5.78 -14.94
C SER A 137 -1.34 -4.76 -16.03
N ALA A 138 -2.33 -4.37 -16.83
CA ALA A 138 -2.22 -3.27 -17.78
C ALA A 138 -2.42 -1.90 -17.12
N GLU A 139 -3.19 -1.82 -16.04
CA GLU A 139 -3.56 -0.57 -15.37
C GLU A 139 -2.47 -0.12 -14.39
N GLU A 140 -1.98 1.11 -14.55
CA GLU A 140 -0.90 1.67 -13.72
C GLU A 140 -1.28 1.74 -12.24
N ASN A 141 -2.51 2.17 -11.93
CA ASN A 141 -2.98 2.27 -10.55
C ASN A 141 -3.02 0.91 -9.83
N VAL A 142 -3.30 -0.16 -10.57
CA VAL A 142 -3.25 -1.53 -10.04
C VAL A 142 -1.82 -1.94 -9.73
N LYS A 143 -0.88 -1.63 -10.64
CA LYS A 143 0.56 -1.89 -10.39
C LYS A 143 1.06 -1.13 -9.16
N ILE A 144 0.74 0.16 -9.06
CA ILE A 144 1.11 1.02 -7.93
C ILE A 144 0.55 0.45 -6.62
N PHE A 145 -0.72 0.03 -6.62
CA PHE A 145 -1.33 -0.61 -5.46
C PHE A 145 -0.52 -1.84 -5.00
N PHE A 146 -0.24 -2.78 -5.90
CA PHE A 146 0.49 -3.99 -5.53
C PHE A 146 1.96 -3.72 -5.16
N ILE A 147 2.63 -2.72 -5.77
CA ILE A 147 3.96 -2.28 -5.35
C ILE A 147 3.92 -1.76 -3.89
N ASN A 148 2.87 -1.04 -3.52
CA ASN A 148 2.68 -0.57 -2.14
C ASN A 148 2.42 -1.73 -1.18
N GLU A 149 1.60 -2.72 -1.57
CA GLU A 149 1.35 -3.91 -0.75
C GLU A 149 2.62 -4.75 -0.55
N ILE A 150 3.47 -4.91 -1.57
CA ILE A 150 4.81 -5.54 -1.44
C ILE A 150 5.61 -4.87 -0.33
N ARG A 151 5.59 -3.53 -0.26
CA ARG A 151 6.28 -2.77 0.79
C ARG A 151 5.67 -2.99 2.18
N LEU A 152 4.33 -2.89 2.29
CA LEU A 152 3.61 -2.98 3.56
C LEU A 152 3.69 -4.39 4.16
N TYR A 153 3.70 -5.41 3.31
CA TYR A 153 3.84 -6.82 3.72
C TYR A 153 5.30 -7.27 3.84
N ASN A 154 6.25 -6.37 3.56
CA ASN A 154 7.69 -6.66 3.57
C ASN A 154 8.07 -7.89 2.72
N GLU A 155 7.51 -7.98 1.50
CA GLU A 155 7.70 -9.11 0.58
C GLU A 155 9.07 -9.03 -0.09
N THR A 156 10.13 -9.38 0.65
CA THR A 156 11.53 -9.24 0.22
C THR A 156 11.86 -10.08 -1.01
N ASP A 157 11.24 -11.24 -1.16
CA ASP A 157 11.48 -12.17 -2.29
C ASP A 157 11.04 -11.56 -3.63
N SER A 158 10.16 -10.56 -3.60
CA SER A 158 9.72 -9.82 -4.78
C SER A 158 10.73 -8.78 -5.27
N ALA A 159 11.71 -8.38 -4.45
CA ALA A 159 12.62 -7.29 -4.76
C ALA A 159 13.40 -7.46 -6.08
N PRO A 160 14.00 -8.63 -6.41
CA PRO A 160 14.73 -8.80 -7.69
C PRO A 160 13.85 -8.60 -8.92
N ILE A 161 12.57 -9.01 -8.83
CA ILE A 161 11.62 -8.87 -9.93
C ILE A 161 11.11 -7.43 -9.99
N LEU A 162 10.81 -6.81 -8.84
CA LEU A 162 10.38 -5.43 -8.74
C LEU A 162 11.43 -4.46 -9.29
N ALA A 163 12.72 -4.78 -9.18
CA ALA A 163 13.81 -3.98 -9.75
C ALA A 163 13.70 -3.76 -11.27
N LYS A 164 12.96 -4.61 -12.00
CA LYS A 164 12.68 -4.42 -13.43
C LYS A 164 11.80 -3.19 -13.67
N GLN A 165 10.99 -2.78 -12.71
CA GLN A 165 10.11 -1.62 -12.80
C GLN A 165 10.85 -0.27 -12.75
N LEU A 166 12.13 -0.26 -12.44
CA LEU A 166 12.99 0.94 -12.57
C LEU A 166 13.09 1.43 -14.03
N ASN A 167 12.81 0.58 -15.00
CA ASN A 167 12.79 0.93 -16.42
C ASN A 167 11.36 1.20 -16.94
N ALA A 168 10.35 1.26 -16.06
CA ALA A 168 8.97 1.55 -16.45
C ALA A 168 8.87 2.94 -17.12
N ARG A 169 7.97 3.09 -18.10
CA ARG A 169 7.72 4.38 -18.75
C ARG A 169 7.06 5.39 -17.79
N SER A 170 6.17 4.92 -16.93
CA SER A 170 5.50 5.73 -15.92
C SER A 170 6.48 6.18 -14.85
N VAL A 171 6.49 7.47 -14.57
CA VAL A 171 7.30 8.12 -13.54
C VAL A 171 6.85 7.64 -12.16
N GLU A 172 5.54 7.49 -11.99
CA GLU A 172 4.89 7.06 -10.75
C GLU A 172 5.28 5.62 -10.40
N ILE A 173 5.22 4.70 -11.37
CA ILE A 173 5.63 3.30 -11.17
C ILE A 173 7.11 3.23 -10.80
N ARG A 174 7.98 3.98 -11.51
CA ARG A 174 9.42 4.01 -11.16
C ARG A 174 9.63 4.52 -9.74
N GLY A 175 8.98 5.63 -9.38
CA GLY A 175 9.09 6.22 -8.05
C GLY A 175 8.67 5.26 -6.93
N GLU A 176 7.51 4.61 -7.06
CA GLU A 176 7.03 3.66 -6.07
C GLU A 176 7.88 2.38 -6.01
N ALA A 177 8.41 1.90 -7.14
CA ALA A 177 9.36 0.78 -7.14
C ALA A 177 10.65 1.13 -6.41
N ILE A 178 11.23 2.31 -6.66
CA ILE A 178 12.43 2.81 -5.96
C ILE A 178 12.18 2.89 -4.45
N ARG A 179 11.07 3.53 -4.05
CA ARG A 179 10.68 3.66 -2.65
C ARG A 179 10.55 2.30 -1.97
N THR A 180 9.88 1.36 -2.62
CA THR A 180 9.65 0.02 -2.10
C THR A 180 10.97 -0.75 -1.95
N LEU A 181 11.84 -0.74 -2.96
CA LEU A 181 13.15 -1.39 -2.92
C LEU A 181 14.03 -0.83 -1.81
N GLY A 182 14.00 0.48 -1.57
CA GLY A 182 14.69 1.11 -0.44
C GLY A 182 14.19 0.61 0.90
N LYS A 183 12.86 0.56 1.10
CA LYS A 183 12.23 0.06 2.34
C LYS A 183 12.47 -1.43 2.58
N LEU A 184 12.49 -2.24 1.53
CA LEU A 184 12.88 -3.66 1.58
C LEU A 184 14.38 -3.86 1.81
N LYS A 185 15.18 -2.77 1.80
CA LYS A 185 16.64 -2.81 1.96
C LYS A 185 17.36 -3.70 0.94
N TYR A 186 16.87 -3.69 -0.29
CA TYR A 186 17.46 -4.46 -1.39
C TYR A 186 18.73 -3.77 -1.90
N LYS A 187 19.87 -4.10 -1.30
CA LYS A 187 21.16 -3.40 -1.50
C LYS A 187 21.72 -3.52 -2.92
N GLU A 188 21.41 -4.58 -3.62
CA GLU A 188 21.88 -4.85 -4.98
C GLU A 188 21.44 -3.78 -5.99
N ILE A 189 20.40 -3.00 -5.66
CA ILE A 189 19.88 -1.95 -6.53
C ILE A 189 20.67 -0.63 -6.46
N GLU A 190 21.47 -0.43 -5.41
CA GLU A 190 22.14 0.85 -5.15
C GLU A 190 22.96 1.39 -6.32
N PRO A 191 23.83 0.60 -6.99
CA PRO A 191 24.61 1.10 -8.11
C PRO A 191 23.73 1.66 -9.23
N LYS A 192 22.62 0.98 -9.52
CA LYS A 192 21.68 1.40 -10.55
C LYS A 192 20.92 2.67 -10.15
N LEU A 193 20.55 2.82 -8.87
CA LEU A 193 19.89 4.03 -8.39
C LEU A 193 20.82 5.26 -8.52
N ILE A 194 22.09 5.11 -8.17
CA ILE A 194 23.08 6.17 -8.29
C ILE A 194 23.31 6.54 -9.76
N GLU A 195 23.49 5.55 -10.64
CA GLU A 195 23.70 5.76 -12.08
C GLU A 195 22.53 6.53 -12.73
N MET A 196 21.30 6.16 -12.41
CA MET A 196 20.12 6.76 -13.03
C MET A 196 19.74 8.13 -12.46
N TYR A 197 20.32 8.57 -11.34
CA TYR A 197 19.89 9.76 -10.59
C TYR A 197 19.80 11.02 -11.44
N HIS A 198 20.87 11.33 -12.20
CA HIS A 198 20.97 12.61 -12.93
C HIS A 198 19.95 12.76 -14.07
N VAL A 199 19.49 11.64 -14.64
CA VAL A 199 18.55 11.65 -15.79
C VAL A 199 17.07 11.53 -15.37
N GLN A 200 16.78 11.53 -14.05
CA GLN A 200 15.42 11.41 -13.55
C GLN A 200 14.78 12.77 -13.26
N PRO A 201 13.42 12.86 -13.36
CA PRO A 201 12.68 14.01 -12.84
C PRO A 201 12.90 14.20 -11.32
N GLU A 202 12.74 15.45 -10.84
CA GLU A 202 12.97 15.82 -9.44
C GLU A 202 12.22 14.95 -8.43
N GLU A 203 11.00 14.54 -8.76
CA GLU A 203 10.21 13.65 -7.93
C GLU A 203 10.89 12.28 -7.74
N VAL A 204 11.36 11.68 -8.83
CA VAL A 204 12.08 10.40 -8.78
C VAL A 204 13.45 10.55 -8.12
N LYS A 205 14.16 11.67 -8.35
CA LYS A 205 15.42 11.97 -7.65
C LYS A 205 15.23 11.95 -6.14
N ARG A 206 14.16 12.55 -5.61
CA ARG A 206 13.84 12.50 -4.18
C ARG A 206 13.58 11.07 -3.67
N GLN A 207 12.93 10.24 -4.47
CA GLN A 207 12.74 8.83 -4.12
C GLN A 207 14.07 8.06 -4.11
N ILE A 208 14.95 8.32 -5.07
CA ILE A 208 16.30 7.72 -5.11
C ILE A 208 17.11 8.12 -3.86
N ILE A 209 17.12 9.40 -3.49
CA ILE A 209 17.81 9.89 -2.28
C ILE A 209 17.33 9.13 -1.05
N SER A 210 16.00 9.05 -0.87
CA SER A 210 15.40 8.36 0.27
C SER A 210 15.71 6.87 0.26
N ALA A 211 15.62 6.21 -0.91
CA ALA A 211 15.90 4.78 -1.05
C ALA A 211 17.37 4.47 -0.75
N VAL A 212 18.30 5.21 -1.32
CA VAL A 212 19.74 5.03 -1.06
C VAL A 212 20.06 5.24 0.43
N ALA A 213 19.43 6.22 1.07
CA ALA A 213 19.56 6.42 2.51
C ALA A 213 19.03 5.23 3.33
N ASP A 214 17.90 4.62 2.92
CA ASP A 214 17.32 3.44 3.57
C ASP A 214 18.23 2.20 3.45
N LEU A 215 19.03 2.06 2.38
CA LEU A 215 19.95 0.94 2.16
C LEU A 215 21.11 0.91 3.16
N LYS A 216 21.53 2.06 3.69
CA LYS A 216 22.57 2.22 4.71
C LYS A 216 23.89 1.54 4.35
N THR A 217 24.39 1.79 3.15
CA THR A 217 25.70 1.30 2.68
C THR A 217 26.77 2.39 2.79
N ASP A 218 28.04 2.02 2.78
CA ASP A 218 29.14 3.01 2.85
C ASP A 218 29.14 3.96 1.65
N LYS A 219 28.72 3.50 0.48
CA LYS A 219 28.63 4.31 -0.75
C LYS A 219 27.54 5.37 -0.69
N ALA A 220 26.46 5.09 0.04
CA ALA A 220 25.31 6.00 0.16
C ALA A 220 25.71 7.36 0.74
N LEU A 221 26.64 7.40 1.71
CA LEU A 221 27.08 8.67 2.31
C LEU A 221 27.79 9.58 1.30
N GLY A 222 28.66 9.01 0.48
CA GLY A 222 29.33 9.77 -0.59
C GLY A 222 28.35 10.29 -1.62
N PHE A 223 27.38 9.47 -2.02
CA PHE A 223 26.32 9.89 -2.92
C PHE A 223 25.48 11.02 -2.33
N LEU A 224 25.00 10.89 -1.08
CA LEU A 224 24.18 11.91 -0.43
C LEU A 224 24.92 13.25 -0.27
N TYR A 225 26.22 13.21 0.02
CA TYR A 225 27.05 14.41 0.09
C TYR A 225 27.09 15.14 -1.27
N ASN A 226 27.42 14.43 -2.35
CA ASN A 226 27.47 15.01 -3.69
C ASN A 226 26.11 15.52 -4.16
N ALA A 227 25.04 14.73 -3.91
CA ALA A 227 23.68 15.11 -4.25
C ALA A 227 23.21 16.39 -3.54
N TYR A 228 23.73 16.68 -2.33
CA TYR A 228 23.44 17.94 -1.63
C TYR A 228 24.05 19.15 -2.34
N ASP A 229 25.30 19.03 -2.77
CA ASP A 229 26.00 20.12 -3.48
C ASP A 229 25.36 20.40 -4.86
N GLU A 230 24.85 19.37 -5.52
CA GLU A 230 24.19 19.46 -6.83
C GLU A 230 22.72 19.91 -6.75
N ALA A 231 22.08 19.81 -5.60
CA ALA A 231 20.67 20.11 -5.47
C ALA A 231 20.40 21.62 -5.45
N ASP A 232 19.60 22.11 -6.40
CA ASP A 232 19.13 23.51 -6.41
C ASP A 232 17.87 23.73 -5.57
N ASN A 233 17.08 22.67 -5.39
CA ASN A 233 15.77 22.73 -4.76
C ASN A 233 15.87 22.51 -3.24
N TRP A 234 15.27 23.44 -2.48
CA TRP A 234 15.24 23.37 -1.01
C TRP A 234 14.58 22.10 -0.47
N GLY A 235 13.52 21.64 -1.12
CA GLY A 235 12.84 20.40 -0.74
C GLY A 235 13.76 19.18 -0.86
N THR A 236 14.53 19.11 -1.92
CA THR A 236 15.53 18.05 -2.15
C THR A 236 16.67 18.15 -1.15
N LYS A 237 17.24 19.34 -0.92
CA LYS A 237 18.25 19.56 0.14
C LYS A 237 17.76 19.09 1.51
N ARG A 238 16.53 19.42 1.86
CA ARG A 238 15.93 19.00 3.14
C ARG A 238 15.83 17.49 3.29
N ILE A 239 15.42 16.78 2.24
CA ILE A 239 15.37 15.31 2.25
C ILE A 239 16.77 14.73 2.45
N ILE A 240 17.78 15.26 1.76
CA ILE A 240 19.16 14.79 1.91
C ILE A 240 19.67 15.04 3.34
N LEU A 241 19.48 16.25 3.89
CA LEU A 241 19.89 16.58 5.24
C LEU A 241 19.22 15.68 6.29
N LYS A 242 17.91 15.43 6.16
CA LYS A 242 17.20 14.49 7.02
C LYS A 242 17.79 13.10 6.91
N SER A 243 18.02 12.62 5.70
CA SER A 243 18.62 11.32 5.42
C SER A 243 20.00 11.18 6.08
N LEU A 244 20.88 12.18 5.95
CA LEU A 244 22.19 12.19 6.59
C LEU A 244 22.11 12.21 8.12
N TYR A 245 21.22 13.03 8.67
CA TYR A 245 21.05 13.17 10.12
C TYR A 245 20.56 11.88 10.79
N GLU A 246 19.64 11.16 10.12
CA GLU A 246 19.06 9.89 10.59
C GLU A 246 19.92 8.66 10.22
N TYR A 247 20.95 8.82 9.39
CA TYR A 247 21.70 7.72 8.82
C TYR A 247 22.46 6.90 9.86
N SER A 248 23.42 7.55 10.52
CA SER A 248 24.33 6.98 11.52
C SER A 248 25.18 8.09 12.15
N ALA A 249 26.09 7.74 13.07
CA ALA A 249 27.08 8.67 13.59
C ALA A 249 27.96 9.29 12.48
N MET A 250 28.29 8.52 11.43
CA MET A 250 29.05 9.02 10.28
C MET A 250 28.20 9.98 9.43
N GLY A 251 26.93 9.68 9.22
CA GLY A 251 26.00 10.59 8.54
C GLY A 251 25.87 11.93 9.26
N ARG A 252 25.79 11.93 10.59
CA ARG A 252 25.81 13.18 11.40
C ARG A 252 27.10 13.97 11.25
N LYS A 253 28.25 13.30 11.19
CA LYS A 253 29.51 14.00 10.88
C LYS A 253 29.49 14.66 9.50
N THR A 254 28.95 13.98 8.49
CA THR A 254 28.79 14.53 7.15
C THR A 254 27.81 15.71 7.15
N PHE A 255 26.69 15.60 7.89
CA PHE A 255 25.76 16.69 8.10
C PHE A 255 26.43 17.92 8.74
N ASP A 256 27.22 17.74 9.81
CA ASP A 256 27.93 18.82 10.48
C ASP A 256 29.03 19.45 9.57
N GLN A 257 29.63 18.67 8.68
CA GLN A 257 30.58 19.20 7.66
C GLN A 257 29.86 20.09 6.65
N LEU A 258 28.70 19.71 6.17
CA LEU A 258 27.87 20.52 5.26
C LEU A 258 27.41 21.81 5.95
N GLU A 259 26.96 21.72 7.22
CA GLU A 259 26.53 22.89 7.98
C GLU A 259 27.61 23.97 8.10
N ARG A 260 28.88 23.58 8.34
CA ARG A 260 30.02 24.51 8.42
C ARG A 260 30.28 25.24 7.12
N LYS A 261 29.82 24.72 5.98
CA LYS A 261 29.94 25.32 4.65
C LYS A 261 28.69 26.09 4.23
N ALA A 262 27.60 25.97 5.01
CA ALA A 262 26.29 26.55 4.69
C ALA A 262 26.36 28.08 4.74
N ASP A 263 25.69 28.71 3.79
CA ASP A 263 25.43 30.14 3.81
C ASP A 263 24.25 30.49 4.74
N SER A 264 23.97 31.78 4.93
CA SER A 264 22.89 32.25 5.80
C SER A 264 21.51 31.75 5.38
N HIS A 265 21.29 31.51 4.08
CA HIS A 265 20.04 31.02 3.55
C HIS A 265 19.84 29.53 3.82
N THR A 266 20.85 28.72 3.59
CA THR A 266 20.78 27.27 3.76
C THR A 266 20.91 26.84 5.22
N ALA A 267 21.50 27.67 6.09
CA ALA A 267 21.66 27.41 7.53
C ALA A 267 20.34 27.05 8.23
N ILE A 268 19.23 27.65 7.81
CA ILE A 268 17.89 27.38 8.36
C ILE A 268 17.45 25.92 8.13
N LEU A 269 17.87 25.27 7.04
CA LEU A 269 17.52 23.87 6.76
C LEU A 269 18.16 22.91 7.77
N PHE A 270 19.37 23.21 8.23
CA PHE A 270 20.06 22.42 9.26
C PHE A 270 19.38 22.57 10.62
N ALA A 271 19.00 23.81 10.99
CA ALA A 271 18.24 24.05 12.21
C ALA A 271 16.90 23.32 12.20
N HIS A 272 16.16 23.33 11.08
CA HIS A 272 14.90 22.62 10.91
C HIS A 272 15.10 21.10 11.02
N THR A 273 16.16 20.56 10.43
CA THR A 273 16.44 19.12 10.48
C THR A 273 16.73 18.63 11.90
N ARG A 274 17.34 19.45 12.74
CA ARG A 274 17.59 19.12 14.16
C ARG A 274 16.36 19.25 15.04
N HIS A 275 15.36 20.01 14.64
CA HIS A 275 14.21 20.30 15.49
C HIS A 275 13.25 19.09 15.57
N PRO A 276 13.03 18.50 16.79
CA PRO A 276 12.28 17.26 16.92
C PRO A 276 10.85 17.32 16.38
N LEU A 277 10.15 18.45 16.59
CA LEU A 277 8.76 18.61 16.16
C LEU A 277 8.64 18.80 14.64
N ILE A 278 9.61 19.47 14.01
CA ILE A 278 9.58 19.69 12.55
C ILE A 278 9.95 18.40 11.81
N ASN A 279 10.82 17.60 12.41
CA ASN A 279 11.23 16.31 11.82
C ASN A 279 10.12 15.25 11.80
N GLN A 280 9.11 15.37 12.66
CA GLN A 280 7.95 14.48 12.70
C GLN A 280 6.87 14.83 11.64
N LEU A 281 6.89 16.05 11.11
CA LEU A 281 5.90 16.56 10.14
C LEU A 281 6.30 16.31 8.67
N ILE A 282 7.38 15.60 8.43
CA ILE A 282 7.98 15.28 7.14
C ILE A 282 7.98 13.77 6.95
#